data_e14d993161fb4a657d08e6f38f97e7b4
#
_entry.id   e14d993161fb4a657d08e6f38f97e7b4
#
_cell.length_a   1.000
_cell.length_b   1.000
_cell.length_c   1.000
_cell.angle_alpha   90.00
_cell.angle_beta   90.00
_cell.angle_gamma   90.00
#
_symmetry.space_group_name_H-M   'P 1'
#
loop_
_entity.id
_entity.type
_entity.pdbx_description
1 polymer ?
#
loop_
_entity_poly.entity_id
_entity_poly.type
_entity_poly.pdbx_seq_one_letter_code
_entity_poly.pdbx_strand_id
1 'polypeptide(L)'
;MNIAEIEFEAVSAVAGMELNGMLLDAAKMSILNQELCAKKQTYLDELKVLNPGRRIQLSLFPETADTVNLDSPSQVLKAFKHLGIPVTSTGKKVLIPLQNEYPIIKSLLEYRKYSKLISTYVQGLPTHINPTTGRIHPSYLQCGTRSGRFACRNPNLQNIPRDKAIRSCFIAQPGYTIIRADYSQIELRIVVKISGESRMIEAYKNGEDLHTLTASLITGKPISEITSEDRRLAKAINFGLIYGMGQSKLKIYAETEYGVIMTLKEATKFRRRFFQVYPGLKRWRERIKRTVYDAQGRTIRTMLGRRRRWATQPPLSELFNHPVQGTNADFLKIALGKLYIP
;
A
#
# COMPACT_ATOMS: atom_id res chain seq x y z
N MET A 1 -6.82 28.37 10.46
CA MET A 1 -5.86 27.39 11.04
C MET A 1 -4.67 27.28 10.09
N ASN A 2 -3.48 27.56 10.56
CA ASN A 2 -2.24 27.39 9.78
C ASN A 2 -1.63 25.99 10.09
N ILE A 3 -0.58 25.58 9.34
CA ILE A 3 0.01 24.25 9.50
C ILE A 3 0.64 24.05 10.89
N ALA A 4 1.19 25.09 11.50
CA ALA A 4 1.76 24.96 12.83
C ALA A 4 0.66 24.69 13.88
N GLU A 5 -0.47 25.38 13.80
CA GLU A 5 -1.64 25.11 14.67
C GLU A 5 -2.12 23.65 14.53
N ILE A 6 -2.25 23.14 13.28
CA ILE A 6 -2.63 21.75 13.02
C ILE A 6 -1.66 20.77 13.68
N GLU A 7 -0.36 21.03 13.59
CA GLU A 7 0.66 20.19 14.19
C GLU A 7 0.58 20.25 15.74
N PHE A 8 0.44 21.42 16.32
CA PHE A 8 0.36 21.58 17.79
C PHE A 8 -0.90 20.97 18.37
N GLU A 9 -2.07 21.15 17.75
CA GLU A 9 -3.31 20.53 18.21
C GLU A 9 -3.25 19.00 18.23
N ALA A 10 -2.50 18.40 17.31
CA ALA A 10 -2.34 16.95 17.25
C ALA A 10 -1.35 16.38 18.29
N VAL A 11 -0.49 17.20 18.92
CA VAL A 11 0.58 16.72 19.83
C VAL A 11 0.01 15.95 21.00
N SER A 12 -0.99 16.50 21.69
CA SER A 12 -1.59 15.87 22.88
C SER A 12 -2.25 14.52 22.52
N ALA A 13 -2.93 14.46 21.37
CA ALA A 13 -3.51 13.21 20.88
C ALA A 13 -2.42 12.15 20.57
N VAL A 14 -1.32 12.56 19.97
CA VAL A 14 -0.19 11.67 19.68
C VAL A 14 0.45 11.15 20.96
N ALA A 15 0.70 12.03 21.93
CA ALA A 15 1.23 11.64 23.24
C ALA A 15 0.28 10.65 23.95
N GLY A 16 -1.04 10.92 23.93
CA GLY A 16 -2.04 9.99 24.46
C GLY A 16 -2.04 8.62 23.75
N MET A 17 -1.89 8.59 22.43
CA MET A 17 -1.78 7.35 21.68
C MET A 17 -0.53 6.55 22.05
N GLU A 18 0.62 7.21 22.24
CA GLU A 18 1.89 6.57 22.64
C GLU A 18 1.82 6.05 24.07
N LEU A 19 1.27 6.84 25.00
CA LEU A 19 1.10 6.47 26.42
C LEU A 19 0.09 5.33 26.60
N ASN A 20 -1.05 5.39 25.93
CA ASN A 20 -2.06 4.33 25.99
C ASN A 20 -1.60 3.04 25.32
N GLY A 21 -0.85 3.11 24.24
CA GLY A 21 -0.41 1.96 23.47
C GLY A 21 -1.56 1.06 22.99
N MET A 22 -1.22 -0.18 22.60
CA MET A 22 -2.18 -1.18 22.11
C MET A 22 -2.02 -2.48 22.87
N LEU A 23 -3.14 -3.05 23.32
CA LEU A 23 -3.16 -4.37 23.97
C LEU A 23 -3.15 -5.48 22.92
N LEU A 24 -2.27 -6.46 23.12
CA LEU A 24 -2.09 -7.60 22.23
C LEU A 24 -2.40 -8.90 22.99
N ASP A 25 -3.25 -9.75 22.39
CA ASP A 25 -3.49 -11.11 22.86
C ASP A 25 -2.34 -12.01 22.47
N ALA A 26 -1.39 -12.16 23.38
CA ALA A 26 -0.17 -12.97 23.16
C ALA A 26 -0.49 -14.46 23.00
N ALA A 27 -1.52 -14.97 23.69
CA ALA A 27 -1.93 -16.38 23.56
C ALA A 27 -2.48 -16.65 22.16
N LYS A 28 -3.37 -15.80 21.68
CA LYS A 28 -3.91 -15.88 20.31
C LYS A 28 -2.82 -15.72 19.25
N MET A 29 -1.84 -14.84 19.49
CA MET A 29 -0.67 -14.71 18.60
C MET A 29 0.16 -16.00 18.56
N SER A 30 0.34 -16.71 19.68
CA SER A 30 1.06 -17.97 19.73
C SER A 30 0.37 -19.06 18.92
N ILE A 31 -0.97 -19.18 19.03
CA ILE A 31 -1.76 -20.13 18.23
C ILE A 31 -1.61 -19.82 16.75
N LEU A 32 -1.79 -18.53 16.38
CA LEU A 32 -1.65 -18.09 15.00
C LEU A 32 -0.24 -18.34 14.45
N ASN A 33 0.79 -18.23 15.28
CA ASN A 33 2.17 -18.56 14.89
C ASN A 33 2.31 -20.02 14.45
N GLN A 34 1.72 -20.95 15.20
CA GLN A 34 1.75 -22.39 14.85
C GLN A 34 1.06 -22.64 13.49
N GLU A 35 -0.12 -22.04 13.29
CA GLU A 35 -0.86 -22.18 12.02
C GLU A 35 -0.09 -21.62 10.82
N LEU A 36 0.51 -20.44 10.97
CA LEU A 36 1.28 -19.82 9.89
C LEU A 36 2.60 -20.54 9.61
N CYS A 37 3.25 -21.08 10.64
CA CYS A 37 4.44 -21.90 10.49
C CYS A 37 4.12 -23.20 9.72
N ALA A 38 3.02 -23.86 10.00
CA ALA A 38 2.58 -25.04 9.25
C ALA A 38 2.33 -24.71 7.76
N LYS A 39 1.62 -23.60 7.47
CA LYS A 39 1.40 -23.13 6.10
C LYS A 39 2.72 -22.78 5.39
N LYS A 40 3.64 -22.10 6.09
CA LYS A 40 4.96 -21.80 5.55
C LYS A 40 5.73 -23.06 5.19
N GLN A 41 5.67 -24.09 6.05
CA GLN A 41 6.36 -25.36 5.85
C GLN A 41 5.90 -26.07 4.58
N THR A 42 4.57 -26.08 4.29
CA THR A 42 4.03 -26.65 3.05
C THR A 42 4.71 -26.05 1.83
N TYR A 43 4.80 -24.72 1.75
CA TYR A 43 5.45 -24.04 0.61
C TYR A 43 6.98 -24.21 0.61
N LEU A 44 7.59 -24.32 1.78
CA LEU A 44 9.01 -24.63 1.88
C LEU A 44 9.32 -26.01 1.28
N ASP A 45 8.45 -27.00 1.52
CA ASP A 45 8.61 -28.35 0.96
C ASP A 45 8.47 -28.35 -0.57
N GLU A 46 7.53 -27.59 -1.12
CA GLU A 46 7.41 -27.39 -2.56
C GLU A 46 8.66 -26.73 -3.18
N LEU A 47 9.30 -25.83 -2.43
CA LEU A 47 10.48 -25.09 -2.89
C LEU A 47 11.79 -25.86 -2.77
N LYS A 48 11.80 -27.06 -2.18
CA LYS A 48 13.00 -27.92 -2.10
C LYS A 48 13.58 -28.25 -3.48
N VAL A 49 12.77 -28.21 -4.54
CA VAL A 49 13.22 -28.40 -5.92
C VAL A 49 14.21 -27.32 -6.39
N LEU A 50 14.22 -26.16 -5.75
CA LEU A 50 15.17 -25.08 -6.05
C LEU A 50 16.58 -25.37 -5.54
N ASN A 51 16.78 -26.39 -4.69
CA ASN A 51 18.08 -26.76 -4.15
C ASN A 51 18.85 -27.61 -5.18
N PRO A 52 19.94 -27.12 -5.75
CA PRO A 52 20.72 -27.88 -6.76
C PRO A 52 21.44 -29.11 -6.18
N GLY A 53 21.61 -29.19 -4.88
CA GLY A 53 22.34 -30.28 -4.21
C GLY A 53 21.73 -31.66 -4.32
N ARG A 54 20.52 -31.83 -4.88
CA ARG A 54 19.93 -33.18 -5.13
C ARG A 54 20.27 -33.81 -6.47
N ARG A 55 20.96 -33.10 -7.38
CA ARG A 55 21.25 -33.62 -8.73
C ARG A 55 22.70 -33.87 -9.08
N ILE A 56 23.67 -33.55 -8.20
CA ILE A 56 25.09 -33.81 -8.48
C ILE A 56 25.71 -34.47 -7.25
N GLN A 57 25.54 -35.77 -7.16
CA GLN A 57 26.34 -36.61 -6.32
C GLN A 57 27.64 -36.93 -7.10
N LEU A 58 28.52 -35.96 -7.23
CA LEU A 58 29.88 -36.09 -7.77
C LEU A 58 30.78 -34.98 -7.19
N SER A 59 30.92 -34.92 -5.88
CA SER A 59 32.07 -34.28 -5.25
C SER A 59 32.50 -35.09 -4.05
N LEU A 60 33.79 -35.34 -4.00
CA LEU A 60 34.49 -36.12 -2.94
C LEU A 60 34.47 -35.47 -1.54
N PHE A 61 33.73 -34.38 -1.34
CA PHE A 61 33.58 -33.68 -0.07
C PHE A 61 32.09 -33.43 0.24
N PRO A 62 31.53 -34.06 1.29
CA PRO A 62 30.12 -33.94 1.65
C PRO A 62 29.79 -32.71 2.51
N GLU A 63 30.59 -31.67 2.49
CA GLU A 63 30.33 -30.46 3.28
C GLU A 63 29.76 -29.36 2.39
N THR A 64 28.57 -28.87 2.83
CA THR A 64 27.78 -27.77 2.28
C THR A 64 27.06 -28.08 0.95
N ALA A 65 26.02 -28.89 1.01
CA ALA A 65 24.91 -28.72 0.07
C ALA A 65 24.35 -27.30 0.27
N ASP A 66 24.78 -26.37 -0.55
CA ASP A 66 24.31 -24.97 -0.51
C ASP A 66 22.80 -24.93 -0.72
N THR A 67 22.07 -24.96 0.39
CA THR A 67 20.62 -24.77 0.35
C THR A 67 20.34 -23.33 -0.10
N VAL A 68 19.54 -23.18 -1.16
CA VAL A 68 19.15 -21.86 -1.64
C VAL A 68 18.44 -21.10 -0.53
N ASN A 69 19.02 -19.98 -0.09
CA ASN A 69 18.33 -19.06 0.80
C ASN A 69 17.21 -18.36 0.04
N LEU A 70 15.95 -18.74 0.33
CA LEU A 70 14.75 -18.25 -0.33
C LEU A 70 14.47 -16.77 -0.05
N ASP A 71 15.08 -16.22 1.01
CA ASP A 71 15.00 -14.78 1.34
C ASP A 71 16.10 -13.95 0.64
N SER A 72 17.07 -14.63 -0.03
CA SER A 72 18.09 -13.97 -0.83
C SER A 72 17.65 -13.81 -2.29
N PRO A 73 17.35 -12.57 -2.78
CA PRO A 73 16.94 -12.36 -4.17
C PRO A 73 17.96 -12.89 -5.20
N SER A 74 19.25 -12.79 -4.90
CA SER A 74 20.33 -13.20 -5.80
C SER A 74 20.42 -14.73 -5.93
N GLN A 75 20.28 -15.47 -4.82
CA GLN A 75 20.31 -16.93 -4.84
C GLN A 75 19.08 -17.50 -5.55
N VAL A 76 17.88 -16.96 -5.23
CA VAL A 76 16.64 -17.37 -5.90
C VAL A 76 16.68 -17.06 -7.39
N LEU A 77 17.24 -15.92 -7.79
CA LEU A 77 17.38 -15.57 -9.21
C LEU A 77 18.30 -16.56 -9.94
N LYS A 78 19.41 -16.98 -9.32
CA LYS A 78 20.30 -18.03 -9.86
C LYS A 78 19.55 -19.34 -10.00
N ALA A 79 18.81 -19.77 -8.97
CA ALA A 79 18.04 -21.02 -9.01
C ALA A 79 16.96 -20.98 -10.12
N PHE A 80 16.25 -19.89 -10.28
CA PHE A 80 15.28 -19.73 -11.38
C PHE A 80 15.93 -19.81 -12.76
N LYS A 81 17.10 -19.22 -12.95
CA LYS A 81 17.86 -19.34 -14.21
C LYS A 81 18.24 -20.80 -14.51
N HIS A 82 18.66 -21.56 -13.51
CA HIS A 82 18.96 -23.00 -13.67
C HIS A 82 17.72 -23.82 -14.07
N LEU A 83 16.55 -23.41 -13.61
CA LEU A 83 15.28 -24.03 -14.02
C LEU A 83 14.71 -23.51 -15.35
N GLY A 84 15.44 -22.64 -16.05
CA GLY A 84 14.98 -22.05 -17.33
C GLY A 84 13.85 -21.02 -17.17
N ILE A 85 13.61 -20.50 -15.96
CA ILE A 85 12.55 -19.50 -15.71
C ILE A 85 13.09 -18.12 -16.08
N PRO A 86 12.50 -17.42 -17.08
CA PRO A 86 13.03 -16.18 -17.64
C PRO A 86 12.68 -14.96 -16.79
N VAL A 87 13.27 -14.82 -15.60
CA VAL A 87 13.05 -13.68 -14.71
C VAL A 87 14.29 -12.81 -14.61
N THR A 88 14.07 -11.50 -14.56
CA THR A 88 15.13 -10.48 -14.38
C THR A 88 15.28 -10.04 -12.92
N SER A 89 14.27 -10.34 -12.10
CA SER A 89 14.23 -9.99 -10.68
C SER A 89 13.26 -10.90 -9.95
N THR A 90 13.47 -11.10 -8.64
CA THR A 90 12.54 -11.85 -7.78
C THR A 90 11.53 -10.94 -7.05
N GLY A 91 11.37 -9.69 -7.49
CA GLY A 91 10.37 -8.77 -6.96
C GLY A 91 8.95 -9.13 -7.42
N LYS A 92 7.95 -8.84 -6.58
CA LYS A 92 6.53 -9.15 -6.86
C LYS A 92 6.06 -8.72 -8.24
N LYS A 93 6.46 -7.55 -8.71
CA LYS A 93 6.06 -7.00 -10.02
C LYS A 93 6.53 -7.82 -11.22
N VAL A 94 7.60 -8.57 -11.05
CA VAL A 94 8.14 -9.48 -12.07
C VAL A 94 7.54 -10.86 -11.92
N LEU A 95 7.35 -11.33 -10.68
CA LEU A 95 6.92 -12.70 -10.40
C LEU A 95 5.42 -12.92 -10.57
N ILE A 96 4.57 -11.97 -10.14
CA ILE A 96 3.10 -12.15 -10.19
C ILE A 96 2.59 -12.45 -11.62
N PRO A 97 3.03 -11.78 -12.69
CA PRO A 97 2.59 -12.10 -14.04
C PRO A 97 2.95 -13.53 -14.51
N LEU A 98 3.98 -14.12 -13.92
CA LEU A 98 4.51 -15.44 -14.30
C LEU A 98 4.01 -16.58 -13.41
N GLN A 99 3.28 -16.30 -12.32
CA GLN A 99 2.90 -17.30 -11.33
C GLN A 99 1.96 -18.41 -11.87
N ASN A 100 1.20 -18.12 -12.92
CA ASN A 100 0.30 -19.09 -13.54
C ASN A 100 1.05 -20.00 -14.53
N GLU A 101 2.11 -19.52 -15.13
CA GLU A 101 2.98 -20.26 -16.04
C GLU A 101 3.98 -21.14 -15.29
N TYR A 102 4.51 -20.62 -14.16
CA TYR A 102 5.50 -21.31 -13.34
C TYR A 102 4.97 -21.47 -11.89
N PRO A 103 4.36 -22.63 -11.53
CA PRO A 103 3.79 -22.84 -10.19
C PRO A 103 4.75 -22.59 -9.04
N ILE A 104 6.05 -22.87 -9.23
CA ILE A 104 7.10 -22.61 -8.23
C ILE A 104 7.20 -21.14 -7.81
N ILE A 105 6.86 -20.21 -8.72
CA ILE A 105 6.79 -18.79 -8.42
C ILE A 105 5.68 -18.49 -7.42
N LYS A 106 4.51 -19.15 -7.58
CA LYS A 106 3.39 -19.01 -6.63
C LYS A 106 3.82 -19.50 -5.24
N SER A 107 4.47 -20.64 -5.15
CA SER A 107 4.96 -21.19 -3.90
C SER A 107 5.98 -20.25 -3.23
N LEU A 108 6.88 -19.65 -3.99
CA LEU A 108 7.81 -18.63 -3.46
C LEU A 108 7.10 -17.38 -2.96
N LEU A 109 6.09 -16.88 -3.65
CA LEU A 109 5.33 -15.72 -3.24
C LEU A 109 4.56 -15.99 -1.93
N GLU A 110 3.94 -17.16 -1.80
CA GLU A 110 3.24 -17.56 -0.57
C GLU A 110 4.23 -17.82 0.58
N TYR A 111 5.35 -18.51 0.34
CA TYR A 111 6.41 -18.68 1.33
C TYR A 111 6.86 -17.33 1.90
N ARG A 112 7.21 -16.37 1.03
CA ARG A 112 7.63 -15.02 1.44
C ARG A 112 6.55 -14.26 2.19
N LYS A 113 5.29 -14.43 1.80
CA LYS A 113 4.15 -13.86 2.51
C LYS A 113 4.09 -14.38 3.94
N TYR A 114 4.09 -15.70 4.14
CA TYR A 114 4.05 -16.30 5.47
C TYR A 114 5.31 -16.00 6.28
N SER A 115 6.50 -16.05 5.67
CA SER A 115 7.74 -15.63 6.33
C SER A 115 7.64 -14.22 6.91
N LYS A 116 7.13 -13.27 6.13
CA LYS A 116 6.92 -11.89 6.58
C LYS A 116 5.86 -11.80 7.68
N LEU A 117 4.74 -12.50 7.54
CA LEU A 117 3.68 -12.47 8.55
C LEU A 117 4.20 -13.01 9.89
N ILE A 118 4.95 -14.09 9.87
CA ILE A 118 5.54 -14.70 11.06
C ILE A 118 6.58 -13.78 11.68
N SER A 119 7.64 -13.44 10.95
CA SER A 119 8.78 -12.70 11.51
C SER A 119 8.43 -11.28 11.95
N THR A 120 7.64 -10.56 11.14
CA THR A 120 7.36 -9.14 11.39
C THR A 120 6.23 -8.93 12.38
N TYR A 121 5.19 -9.78 12.32
CA TYR A 121 3.98 -9.51 13.09
C TYR A 121 3.79 -10.51 14.23
N VAL A 122 3.74 -11.81 13.93
CA VAL A 122 3.33 -12.80 14.92
C VAL A 122 4.42 -13.08 15.94
N GLN A 123 5.67 -13.13 15.53
CA GLN A 123 6.82 -13.26 16.43
C GLN A 123 7.40 -11.90 16.82
N GLY A 124 7.41 -10.94 15.89
CA GLY A 124 8.02 -9.63 16.11
C GLY A 124 7.23 -8.73 17.04
N LEU A 125 5.88 -8.64 16.93
CA LEU A 125 5.10 -7.74 17.79
C LEU A 125 5.15 -8.11 19.27
N PRO A 126 5.04 -9.37 19.69
CA PRO A 126 5.13 -9.72 21.12
C PRO A 126 6.42 -9.27 21.81
N THR A 127 7.55 -9.18 21.09
CA THR A 127 8.81 -8.69 21.66
C THR A 127 8.80 -7.22 22.08
N HIS A 128 7.78 -6.47 21.64
CA HIS A 128 7.58 -5.07 21.97
C HIS A 128 6.54 -4.85 23.09
N ILE A 129 6.02 -5.91 23.68
CA ILE A 129 5.12 -5.78 24.83
C ILE A 129 5.92 -5.26 26.03
N ASN A 130 5.51 -4.11 26.54
CA ASN A 130 6.09 -3.54 27.75
C ASN A 130 5.66 -4.41 28.95
N PRO A 131 6.60 -4.94 29.75
CA PRO A 131 6.27 -5.84 30.86
C PRO A 131 5.46 -5.18 31.99
N THR A 132 5.56 -3.85 32.15
CA THR A 132 4.82 -3.11 33.18
C THR A 132 3.36 -2.84 32.77
N THR A 133 3.12 -2.50 31.50
CA THR A 133 1.77 -2.12 31.02
C THR A 133 1.04 -3.27 30.32
N GLY A 134 1.74 -4.32 29.91
CA GLY A 134 1.22 -5.41 29.07
C GLY A 134 0.86 -4.96 27.64
N ARG A 135 1.27 -3.76 27.23
CA ARG A 135 0.85 -3.13 25.96
C ARG A 135 2.06 -2.83 25.07
N ILE A 136 1.79 -2.67 23.79
CA ILE A 136 2.78 -2.19 22.82
C ILE A 136 2.65 -0.68 22.70
N HIS A 137 3.75 0.05 22.90
CA HIS A 137 3.82 1.51 22.82
C HIS A 137 4.66 1.93 21.61
N PRO A 138 4.03 2.17 20.45
CA PRO A 138 4.75 2.64 19.27
C PRO A 138 5.15 4.10 19.41
N SER A 139 6.16 4.54 18.67
CA SER A 139 6.51 5.96 18.54
C SER A 139 5.98 6.51 17.22
N TYR A 140 5.22 7.60 17.27
CA TYR A 140 4.67 8.29 16.10
C TYR A 140 5.46 9.56 15.79
N LEU A 141 6.11 9.58 14.63
CA LEU A 141 6.77 10.77 14.11
C LEU A 141 5.73 11.60 13.34
N GLN A 142 5.25 12.67 13.94
CA GLN A 142 4.17 13.49 13.40
C GLN A 142 4.50 14.10 12.03
N CYS A 143 5.73 14.54 11.83
CA CYS A 143 6.25 15.04 10.55
C CYS A 143 7.23 14.04 9.90
N GLY A 144 7.02 12.74 10.08
CA GLY A 144 7.94 11.67 9.67
C GLY A 144 8.06 11.46 8.16
N THR A 145 7.17 12.04 7.37
CA THR A 145 7.21 11.93 5.91
C THR A 145 7.17 13.30 5.23
N ARG A 146 7.69 13.37 4.00
CA ARG A 146 7.68 14.61 3.19
C ARG A 146 6.27 15.10 2.84
N SER A 147 5.26 14.26 2.91
CA SER A 147 3.85 14.64 2.69
C SER A 147 3.15 15.14 3.94
N GLY A 148 3.80 15.06 5.12
CA GLY A 148 3.19 15.38 6.41
C GLY A 148 2.42 14.21 7.05
N ARG A 149 2.41 13.02 6.43
CA ARG A 149 1.84 11.82 7.05
C ARG A 149 2.69 11.39 8.25
N PHE A 150 2.05 10.80 9.24
CA PHE A 150 2.77 10.14 10.32
C PHE A 150 3.70 9.05 9.78
N ALA A 151 4.85 8.88 10.41
CA ALA A 151 5.59 7.64 10.39
C ALA A 151 5.50 7.00 11.78
N CYS A 152 5.60 5.68 11.83
CA CYS A 152 5.49 4.93 13.08
C CYS A 152 6.64 3.93 13.16
N ARG A 153 7.22 3.77 14.36
CA ARG A 153 8.34 2.87 14.64
C ARG A 153 8.25 2.30 16.06
N ASN A 154 9.00 1.27 16.33
CA ASN A 154 9.21 0.63 17.62
C ASN A 154 7.92 0.15 18.33
N PRO A 155 7.05 -0.67 17.71
CA PRO A 155 7.05 -1.16 16.33
C PRO A 155 6.22 -0.27 15.39
N ASN A 156 6.30 -0.54 14.07
CA ASN A 156 5.48 0.16 13.09
C ASN A 156 4.07 -0.43 12.99
N LEU A 157 3.13 0.06 13.79
CA LEU A 157 1.73 -0.38 13.80
C LEU A 157 0.91 0.13 12.59
N GLN A 158 1.41 1.10 11.81
CA GLN A 158 0.73 1.56 10.60
C GLN A 158 0.77 0.53 9.45
N ASN A 159 1.68 -0.45 9.53
CA ASN A 159 1.85 -1.48 8.52
C ASN A 159 1.17 -2.82 8.87
N ILE A 160 0.34 -2.87 9.91
CA ILE A 160 -0.43 -4.09 10.24
C ILE A 160 -1.24 -4.53 9.01
N PRO A 161 -1.06 -5.78 8.54
CA PRO A 161 -1.74 -6.27 7.34
C PRO A 161 -3.25 -6.28 7.52
N ARG A 162 -3.97 -6.36 6.41
CA ARG A 162 -5.45 -6.47 6.43
C ARG A 162 -5.94 -7.87 6.80
N ASP A 163 -5.04 -8.77 7.13
CA ASP A 163 -5.34 -10.12 7.57
C ASP A 163 -6.18 -10.09 8.87
N LYS A 164 -7.34 -10.75 8.82
CA LYS A 164 -8.30 -10.73 9.94
C LYS A 164 -7.76 -11.44 11.17
N ALA A 165 -6.99 -12.52 11.00
CA ALA A 165 -6.44 -13.28 12.11
C ALA A 165 -5.43 -12.44 12.90
N ILE A 166 -4.49 -11.76 12.22
CA ILE A 166 -3.54 -10.87 12.87
C ILE A 166 -4.25 -9.68 13.54
N ARG A 167 -5.22 -9.05 12.85
CA ARG A 167 -5.94 -7.91 13.43
C ARG A 167 -6.78 -8.27 14.64
N SER A 168 -7.31 -9.48 14.69
CA SER A 168 -8.11 -9.95 15.82
C SER A 168 -7.29 -10.22 17.09
N CYS A 169 -5.96 -10.20 16.99
CA CYS A 169 -5.07 -10.28 18.16
C CYS A 169 -4.90 -8.91 18.86
N PHE A 170 -5.29 -7.81 18.22
CA PHE A 170 -5.37 -6.50 18.89
C PHE A 170 -6.72 -6.41 19.58
N ILE A 171 -6.70 -6.29 20.89
CA ILE A 171 -7.91 -6.36 21.73
C ILE A 171 -8.06 -5.09 22.59
N ALA A 172 -9.29 -4.82 23.02
CA ALA A 172 -9.57 -3.83 24.06
C ALA A 172 -9.36 -4.48 25.44
N GLN A 173 -9.08 -3.65 26.44
CA GLN A 173 -9.11 -4.11 27.83
C GLN A 173 -10.56 -4.43 28.26
N PRO A 174 -10.76 -5.24 29.30
CA PRO A 174 -12.10 -5.55 29.83
C PRO A 174 -12.92 -4.29 30.09
N GLY A 175 -14.19 -4.30 29.67
CA GLY A 175 -15.09 -3.15 29.79
C GLY A 175 -14.97 -2.11 28.67
N TYR A 176 -14.04 -2.27 27.74
CA TYR A 176 -13.84 -1.37 26.58
C TYR A 176 -14.06 -2.08 25.25
N THR A 177 -14.28 -1.31 24.22
CA THR A 177 -14.36 -1.81 22.83
C THR A 177 -13.50 -0.98 21.90
N ILE A 178 -13.01 -1.61 20.80
CA ILE A 178 -12.26 -0.89 19.76
C ILE A 178 -13.25 -0.33 18.74
N ILE A 179 -13.27 0.99 18.61
CA ILE A 179 -14.03 1.69 17.57
C ILE A 179 -13.09 1.95 16.41
N ARG A 180 -13.48 1.52 15.21
CA ARG A 180 -12.77 1.80 13.97
C ARG A 180 -13.57 2.74 13.09
N ALA A 181 -13.03 3.92 12.84
CA ALA A 181 -13.58 4.89 11.89
C ALA A 181 -12.60 5.11 10.73
N ASP A 182 -13.11 5.27 9.53
CA ASP A 182 -12.30 5.55 8.33
C ASP A 182 -13.05 6.52 7.41
N TYR A 183 -12.33 7.49 6.85
CA TYR A 183 -12.89 8.39 5.87
C TYR A 183 -13.08 7.68 4.54
N SER A 184 -14.32 7.55 4.09
CA SER A 184 -14.62 6.92 2.81
C SER A 184 -13.98 7.67 1.64
N GLN A 185 -13.03 7.01 0.97
CA GLN A 185 -12.37 7.49 -0.26
C GLN A 185 -11.77 8.91 -0.16
N ILE A 186 -11.23 9.29 0.99
CA ILE A 186 -10.82 10.68 1.29
C ILE A 186 -9.88 11.26 0.22
N GLU A 187 -8.89 10.51 -0.24
CA GLU A 187 -7.95 11.00 -1.24
C GLU A 187 -8.64 11.30 -2.58
N LEU A 188 -9.61 10.50 -3.00
CA LEU A 188 -10.41 10.78 -4.19
C LEU A 188 -11.28 12.03 -4.00
N ARG A 189 -11.91 12.20 -2.85
CA ARG A 189 -12.70 13.40 -2.53
C ARG A 189 -11.84 14.66 -2.54
N ILE A 190 -10.62 14.59 -2.00
CA ILE A 190 -9.65 15.69 -2.05
C ILE A 190 -9.29 16.02 -3.50
N VAL A 191 -8.94 15.01 -4.32
CA VAL A 191 -8.63 15.22 -5.74
C VAL A 191 -9.79 15.86 -6.49
N VAL A 192 -10.99 15.38 -6.28
CA VAL A 192 -12.22 15.93 -6.89
C VAL A 192 -12.38 17.39 -6.51
N LYS A 193 -12.21 17.74 -5.23
CA LYS A 193 -12.31 19.13 -4.74
C LYS A 193 -11.25 20.02 -5.37
N ILE A 194 -9.96 19.61 -5.36
CA ILE A 194 -8.86 20.47 -5.85
C ILE A 194 -8.78 20.55 -7.37
N SER A 195 -9.30 19.55 -8.09
CA SER A 195 -9.35 19.54 -9.55
C SER A 195 -10.56 20.30 -10.11
N GLY A 196 -11.64 20.40 -9.33
CA GLY A 196 -12.91 20.93 -9.78
C GLY A 196 -13.59 20.06 -10.85
N GLU A 197 -13.37 18.72 -10.82
CA GLU A 197 -13.99 17.83 -11.80
C GLU A 197 -15.48 17.66 -11.53
N SER A 198 -16.31 18.31 -12.36
CA SER A 198 -17.74 18.44 -12.15
C SER A 198 -18.48 17.11 -12.08
N ARG A 199 -18.18 16.16 -12.98
CA ARG A 199 -18.82 14.83 -12.98
C ARG A 199 -18.57 14.06 -11.71
N MET A 200 -17.35 14.11 -11.19
CA MET A 200 -17.01 13.44 -9.94
C MET A 200 -17.62 14.14 -8.72
N ILE A 201 -17.72 15.48 -8.76
CA ILE A 201 -18.42 16.27 -7.72
C ILE A 201 -19.89 15.88 -7.66
N GLU A 202 -20.54 15.80 -8.81
CA GLU A 202 -21.95 15.44 -8.93
C GLU A 202 -22.19 14.00 -8.44
N ALA A 203 -21.38 13.04 -8.87
CA ALA A 203 -21.44 11.66 -8.41
C ALA A 203 -21.38 11.55 -6.87
N TYR A 204 -20.45 12.29 -6.23
CA TYR A 204 -20.39 12.31 -4.77
C TYR A 204 -21.57 12.98 -4.09
N LYS A 205 -22.16 14.03 -4.69
CA LYS A 205 -23.38 14.68 -4.18
C LYS A 205 -24.59 13.75 -4.24
N ASN A 206 -24.67 12.94 -5.29
CA ASN A 206 -25.74 11.97 -5.51
C ASN A 206 -25.52 10.65 -4.73
N GLY A 207 -24.41 10.50 -4.00
CA GLY A 207 -24.09 9.25 -3.30
C GLY A 207 -23.67 8.08 -4.20
N GLU A 208 -23.31 8.37 -5.46
CA GLU A 208 -22.91 7.38 -6.43
C GLU A 208 -21.53 6.79 -6.13
N ASP A 209 -21.33 5.50 -6.48
CA ASP A 209 -20.00 4.88 -6.42
C ASP A 209 -19.14 5.36 -7.60
N LEU A 210 -18.14 6.20 -7.29
CA LEU A 210 -17.24 6.75 -8.30
C LEU A 210 -16.51 5.69 -9.13
N HIS A 211 -16.20 4.52 -8.55
CA HIS A 211 -15.54 3.45 -9.32
C HIS A 211 -16.50 2.81 -10.32
N THR A 212 -17.75 2.62 -9.96
CA THR A 212 -18.80 2.11 -10.87
C THR A 212 -19.07 3.13 -11.98
N LEU A 213 -19.23 4.41 -11.65
CA LEU A 213 -19.37 5.48 -12.65
C LEU A 213 -18.16 5.52 -13.61
N THR A 214 -16.95 5.48 -13.08
CA THR A 214 -15.73 5.44 -13.91
C THR A 214 -15.71 4.23 -14.82
N ALA A 215 -16.08 3.04 -14.32
CA ALA A 215 -16.16 1.82 -15.12
C ALA A 215 -17.10 2.00 -16.30
N SER A 216 -18.32 2.49 -16.07
CA SER A 216 -19.30 2.78 -17.13
C SER A 216 -18.72 3.74 -18.18
N LEU A 217 -18.15 4.85 -17.75
CA LEU A 217 -17.62 5.88 -18.65
C LEU A 217 -16.44 5.43 -19.50
N ILE A 218 -15.56 4.58 -18.97
CA ILE A 218 -14.38 4.12 -19.70
C ILE A 218 -14.63 2.89 -20.58
N THR A 219 -15.54 2.00 -20.16
CA THR A 219 -15.92 0.81 -20.92
C THR A 219 -17.04 1.09 -21.93
N GLY A 220 -17.91 2.05 -21.64
CA GLY A 220 -19.11 2.36 -22.41
C GLY A 220 -20.32 1.50 -22.04
N LYS A 221 -20.23 0.66 -21.01
CA LYS A 221 -21.34 -0.16 -20.49
C LYS A 221 -22.30 0.69 -19.65
N PRO A 222 -23.62 0.41 -19.66
CA PRO A 222 -24.56 0.97 -18.70
C PRO A 222 -24.15 0.64 -17.26
N ILE A 223 -24.51 1.50 -16.29
CA ILE A 223 -24.17 1.31 -14.87
C ILE A 223 -24.71 -0.03 -14.35
N SER A 224 -25.90 -0.44 -14.79
CA SER A 224 -26.56 -1.70 -14.42
C SER A 224 -25.79 -2.96 -14.87
N GLU A 225 -24.94 -2.83 -15.87
CA GLU A 225 -24.16 -3.95 -16.43
C GLU A 225 -22.70 -3.97 -15.93
N ILE A 226 -22.32 -3.05 -15.04
CA ILE A 226 -20.97 -3.00 -14.49
C ILE A 226 -20.73 -4.15 -13.54
N THR A 227 -19.81 -5.02 -13.92
CA THR A 227 -19.39 -6.17 -13.12
C THR A 227 -18.43 -5.77 -12.00
N SER A 228 -18.22 -6.67 -11.04
CA SER A 228 -17.19 -6.49 -10.01
C SER A 228 -15.78 -6.38 -10.59
N GLU A 229 -15.53 -6.98 -11.75
CA GLU A 229 -14.26 -6.90 -12.47
C GLU A 229 -14.08 -5.53 -13.15
N ASP A 230 -15.12 -5.03 -13.84
CA ASP A 230 -15.12 -3.67 -14.39
C ASP A 230 -14.86 -2.63 -13.30
N ARG A 231 -15.49 -2.81 -12.12
CA ARG A 231 -15.29 -1.93 -10.98
C ARG A 231 -13.87 -2.01 -10.41
N ARG A 232 -13.24 -3.21 -10.37
CA ARG A 232 -11.83 -3.37 -9.98
C ARG A 232 -10.89 -2.68 -10.97
N LEU A 233 -11.15 -2.85 -12.26
CA LEU A 233 -10.44 -2.15 -13.34
C LEU A 233 -10.50 -0.63 -13.14
N ALA A 234 -11.70 -0.08 -12.96
CA ALA A 234 -11.88 1.34 -12.74
C ALA A 234 -11.18 1.84 -11.47
N LYS A 235 -11.15 1.04 -10.42
CA LYS A 235 -10.41 1.34 -9.18
C LYS A 235 -8.92 1.45 -9.44
N ALA A 236 -8.34 0.51 -10.19
CA ALA A 236 -6.94 0.56 -10.60
C ALA A 236 -6.64 1.81 -11.45
N ILE A 237 -7.52 2.14 -12.39
CA ILE A 237 -7.40 3.31 -13.27
C ILE A 237 -7.49 4.61 -12.48
N ASN A 238 -8.49 4.76 -11.60
CA ASN A 238 -8.64 5.95 -10.77
C ASN A 238 -7.39 6.23 -9.95
N PHE A 239 -6.92 5.26 -9.16
CA PHE A 239 -5.73 5.45 -8.33
C PHE A 239 -4.45 5.57 -9.16
N GLY A 240 -4.28 4.76 -10.20
CA GLY A 240 -3.08 4.81 -11.04
C GLY A 240 -2.93 6.14 -11.78
N LEU A 241 -3.99 6.60 -12.44
CA LEU A 241 -3.90 7.79 -13.30
C LEU A 241 -3.93 9.09 -12.51
N ILE A 242 -4.68 9.18 -11.43
CA ILE A 242 -4.69 10.36 -10.55
C ILE A 242 -3.28 10.65 -10.06
N TYR A 243 -2.54 9.62 -9.64
CA TYR A 243 -1.17 9.77 -9.15
C TYR A 243 -0.07 9.71 -10.22
N GLY A 244 -0.45 9.91 -11.47
CA GLY A 244 0.51 10.20 -12.53
C GLY A 244 1.15 8.98 -13.20
N MET A 245 0.59 7.80 -13.03
CA MET A 245 1.10 6.62 -13.74
C MET A 245 0.94 6.79 -15.25
N GLY A 246 1.98 6.38 -15.99
CA GLY A 246 1.89 6.14 -17.42
C GLY A 246 1.28 4.76 -17.71
N GLN A 247 0.97 4.49 -18.98
CA GLN A 247 0.27 3.26 -19.41
C GLN A 247 1.02 1.98 -19.01
N SER A 248 2.34 1.92 -19.13
CA SER A 248 3.14 0.74 -18.77
C SER A 248 3.08 0.45 -17.26
N LYS A 249 3.18 1.50 -16.43
CA LYS A 249 3.04 1.34 -14.97
C LYS A 249 1.61 1.01 -14.57
N LEU A 250 0.61 1.56 -15.27
CA LEU A 250 -0.80 1.26 -15.03
C LEU A 250 -1.11 -0.21 -15.27
N LYS A 251 -0.62 -0.79 -16.40
CA LYS A 251 -0.75 -2.22 -16.69
C LYS A 251 -0.25 -3.07 -15.52
N ILE A 252 0.99 -2.87 -15.11
CA ILE A 252 1.61 -3.64 -14.02
C ILE A 252 0.85 -3.43 -12.70
N TYR A 253 0.47 -2.20 -12.38
CA TYR A 253 -0.26 -1.87 -11.17
C TYR A 253 -1.65 -2.53 -11.10
N ALA A 254 -2.39 -2.54 -12.21
CA ALA A 254 -3.69 -3.20 -12.29
C ALA A 254 -3.58 -4.71 -12.05
N GLU A 255 -2.57 -5.35 -12.64
CA GLU A 255 -2.31 -6.77 -12.47
C GLU A 255 -1.85 -7.11 -11.04
N THR A 256 -0.86 -6.40 -10.51
CA THR A 256 -0.24 -6.72 -9.20
C THR A 256 -1.09 -6.36 -8.00
N GLU A 257 -1.88 -5.28 -8.06
CA GLU A 257 -2.65 -4.78 -6.92
C GLU A 257 -4.15 -5.13 -7.00
N TYR A 258 -4.66 -5.38 -8.20
CA TYR A 258 -6.09 -5.63 -8.41
C TYR A 258 -6.41 -6.95 -9.12
N GLY A 259 -5.39 -7.67 -9.59
CA GLY A 259 -5.56 -8.91 -10.35
C GLY A 259 -6.22 -8.70 -11.73
N VAL A 260 -6.12 -7.48 -12.27
CA VAL A 260 -6.73 -7.11 -13.55
C VAL A 260 -5.66 -7.15 -14.63
N ILE A 261 -5.75 -8.13 -15.51
CA ILE A 261 -4.83 -8.30 -16.65
C ILE A 261 -5.31 -7.42 -17.82
N MET A 262 -4.39 -6.63 -18.37
CA MET A 262 -4.65 -5.84 -19.58
C MET A 262 -3.41 -5.74 -20.46
N THR A 263 -3.62 -5.54 -21.75
CA THR A 263 -2.56 -5.24 -22.71
C THR A 263 -2.11 -3.77 -22.60
N LEU A 264 -0.93 -3.46 -23.12
CA LEU A 264 -0.44 -2.07 -23.19
C LEU A 264 -1.36 -1.18 -24.05
N LYS A 265 -1.97 -1.75 -25.12
CA LYS A 265 -2.93 -1.08 -26.00
C LYS A 265 -4.19 -0.68 -25.22
N GLU A 266 -4.72 -1.59 -24.41
CA GLU A 266 -5.88 -1.32 -23.55
C GLU A 266 -5.55 -0.29 -22.47
N ALA A 267 -4.42 -0.40 -21.77
CA ALA A 267 -3.99 0.60 -20.79
C ALA A 267 -3.87 1.99 -21.41
N THR A 268 -3.41 2.08 -22.68
CA THR A 268 -3.33 3.33 -23.43
C THR A 268 -4.71 3.87 -23.77
N LYS A 269 -5.64 2.99 -24.24
CA LYS A 269 -7.04 3.33 -24.52
C LYS A 269 -7.75 3.84 -23.26
N PHE A 270 -7.65 3.12 -22.15
CA PHE A 270 -8.28 3.50 -20.87
C PHE A 270 -7.72 4.83 -20.34
N ARG A 271 -6.41 5.04 -20.40
CA ARG A 271 -5.80 6.31 -20.01
C ARG A 271 -6.32 7.48 -20.85
N ARG A 272 -6.41 7.32 -22.16
CA ARG A 272 -6.96 8.34 -23.06
C ARG A 272 -8.42 8.64 -22.71
N ARG A 273 -9.25 7.61 -22.59
CA ARG A 273 -10.67 7.74 -22.28
C ARG A 273 -10.89 8.39 -20.91
N PHE A 274 -10.12 8.00 -19.88
CA PHE A 274 -10.19 8.57 -18.56
C PHE A 274 -10.02 10.10 -18.56
N PHE A 275 -9.03 10.63 -19.27
CA PHE A 275 -8.83 12.08 -19.35
C PHE A 275 -9.77 12.79 -20.32
N GLN A 276 -10.46 12.07 -21.20
CA GLN A 276 -11.57 12.60 -22.00
C GLN A 276 -12.83 12.77 -21.15
N VAL A 277 -13.17 11.80 -20.32
CA VAL A 277 -14.38 11.84 -19.48
C VAL A 277 -14.21 12.70 -18.23
N TYR A 278 -12.97 12.91 -17.78
CA TYR A 278 -12.61 13.76 -16.64
C TYR A 278 -11.65 14.90 -17.03
N PRO A 279 -12.12 15.88 -17.80
CA PRO A 279 -11.27 16.97 -18.29
C PRO A 279 -10.74 17.88 -17.17
N GLY A 280 -11.45 18.00 -16.05
CA GLY A 280 -11.02 18.75 -14.88
C GLY A 280 -9.73 18.20 -14.27
N LEU A 281 -9.61 16.88 -14.18
CA LEU A 281 -8.38 16.23 -13.74
C LEU A 281 -7.20 16.50 -14.67
N LYS A 282 -7.45 16.51 -16.00
CA LYS A 282 -6.42 16.84 -17.00
C LYS A 282 -5.94 18.27 -16.80
N ARG A 283 -6.86 19.24 -16.71
CA ARG A 283 -6.55 20.67 -16.50
C ARG A 283 -5.78 20.88 -15.18
N TRP A 284 -6.20 20.23 -14.10
CA TRP A 284 -5.52 20.30 -12.81
C TRP A 284 -4.06 19.79 -12.90
N ARG A 285 -3.84 18.67 -13.55
CA ARG A 285 -2.48 18.13 -13.74
C ARG A 285 -1.57 19.06 -14.53
N GLU A 286 -2.07 19.63 -15.62
CA GLU A 286 -1.29 20.56 -16.43
C GLU A 286 -1.00 21.86 -15.66
N ARG A 287 -1.97 22.38 -14.88
CA ARG A 287 -1.75 23.51 -13.99
C ARG A 287 -0.63 23.24 -12.98
N ILE A 288 -0.65 22.10 -12.29
CA ILE A 288 0.37 21.74 -11.32
C ILE A 288 1.76 21.63 -11.97
N LYS A 289 1.85 21.01 -13.14
CA LYS A 289 3.11 20.94 -13.88
C LYS A 289 3.67 22.34 -14.16
N ARG A 290 2.88 23.23 -14.71
CA ARG A 290 3.29 24.61 -14.97
C ARG A 290 3.76 25.30 -13.70
N THR A 291 3.01 25.18 -12.60
CA THR A 291 3.39 25.80 -11.32
C THR A 291 4.76 25.35 -10.81
N VAL A 292 5.15 24.11 -11.05
CA VAL A 292 6.37 23.55 -10.47
C VAL A 292 7.54 23.52 -11.47
N TYR A 293 7.25 23.29 -12.76
CA TYR A 293 8.29 23.16 -13.78
C TYR A 293 8.71 24.47 -14.41
N ASP A 294 7.74 25.38 -14.59
CA ASP A 294 7.96 26.67 -15.24
C ASP A 294 8.30 27.78 -14.24
N ALA A 295 7.91 27.61 -12.96
CA ALA A 295 8.19 28.59 -11.91
C ALA A 295 9.55 28.35 -11.25
N GLN A 296 10.27 29.42 -10.92
CA GLN A 296 11.57 29.40 -10.26
C GLN A 296 11.55 28.72 -8.87
N GLY A 297 10.39 28.53 -8.25
CA GLY A 297 10.25 28.10 -6.86
C GLY A 297 10.14 26.60 -6.62
N ARG A 298 9.81 25.79 -7.62
CA ARG A 298 9.57 24.33 -7.52
C ARG A 298 8.79 23.93 -6.26
N THR A 299 7.77 24.70 -5.95
CA THR A 299 6.99 24.58 -4.70
C THR A 299 5.54 24.27 -4.99
N ILE A 300 4.95 23.37 -4.20
CA ILE A 300 3.52 23.11 -4.20
C ILE A 300 2.97 23.13 -2.77
N ARG A 301 1.67 23.36 -2.62
CA ARG A 301 0.97 23.38 -1.34
C ARG A 301 -0.18 22.41 -1.29
N THR A 302 -0.51 21.91 -0.10
CA THR A 302 -1.78 21.26 0.21
C THR A 302 -2.92 22.29 0.25
N MET A 303 -4.16 21.82 0.36
CA MET A 303 -5.33 22.72 0.54
C MET A 303 -5.22 23.60 1.79
N LEU A 304 -4.56 23.11 2.84
CA LEU A 304 -4.38 23.83 4.11
C LEU A 304 -3.06 24.59 4.18
N GLY A 305 -2.27 24.60 3.09
CA GLY A 305 -1.09 25.43 2.97
C GLY A 305 0.25 24.73 3.26
N ARG A 306 0.27 23.43 3.63
CA ARG A 306 1.52 22.68 3.82
C ARG A 306 2.35 22.73 2.56
N ARG A 307 3.57 23.25 2.66
CA ARG A 307 4.48 23.51 1.54
C ARG A 307 5.47 22.38 1.35
N ARG A 308 5.66 21.97 0.09
CA ARG A 308 6.78 21.14 -0.32
C ARG A 308 7.58 21.85 -1.41
N ARG A 309 8.89 21.84 -1.26
CA ARG A 309 9.87 22.37 -2.21
C ARG A 309 10.83 21.28 -2.65
N TRP A 310 11.25 21.33 -3.91
CA TRP A 310 12.26 20.42 -4.46
C TRP A 310 13.48 21.23 -4.93
N ALA A 311 14.68 20.67 -4.72
CA ALA A 311 15.92 21.22 -5.24
C ALA A 311 16.04 21.02 -6.77
N THR A 312 15.57 19.87 -7.25
CA THR A 312 15.54 19.49 -8.67
C THR A 312 14.12 19.24 -9.13
N GLN A 313 13.91 18.98 -10.42
CA GLN A 313 12.61 18.68 -10.98
C GLN A 313 12.02 17.39 -10.34
N PRO A 314 10.84 17.44 -9.70
CA PRO A 314 10.27 16.28 -9.04
C PRO A 314 9.70 15.27 -10.03
N PRO A 315 9.66 13.97 -9.67
CA PRO A 315 8.90 12.99 -10.40
C PRO A 315 7.40 13.34 -10.40
N LEU A 316 6.70 13.05 -11.50
CA LEU A 316 5.26 13.34 -11.63
C LEU A 316 4.42 12.70 -10.51
N SER A 317 4.81 11.50 -10.04
CA SER A 317 4.12 10.83 -8.94
C SER A 317 4.18 11.62 -7.64
N GLU A 318 5.35 12.19 -7.30
CA GLU A 318 5.50 13.03 -6.10
C GLU A 318 4.75 14.34 -6.23
N LEU A 319 4.78 14.90 -7.44
CA LEU A 319 4.13 16.16 -7.77
C LEU A 319 2.62 16.10 -7.58
N PHE A 320 1.96 15.03 -8.05
CA PHE A 320 0.52 14.85 -7.91
C PHE A 320 0.09 14.29 -6.55
N ASN A 321 0.97 13.53 -5.89
CA ASN A 321 0.68 12.97 -4.57
C ASN A 321 0.66 14.01 -3.46
N HIS A 322 1.58 14.97 -3.46
CA HIS A 322 1.73 15.88 -2.33
C HIS A 322 0.47 16.70 -2.02
N PRO A 323 -0.23 17.36 -2.98
CA PRO A 323 -1.44 18.11 -2.67
C PRO A 323 -2.56 17.23 -2.12
N VAL A 324 -2.59 15.96 -2.49
CA VAL A 324 -3.64 15.02 -2.08
C VAL A 324 -3.32 14.37 -0.75
N GLN A 325 -2.21 13.63 -0.68
CA GLN A 325 -1.80 12.91 0.53
C GLN A 325 -1.45 13.86 1.67
N GLY A 326 -0.87 15.02 1.37
CA GLY A 326 -0.58 16.01 2.38
C GLY A 326 -1.85 16.64 2.96
N THR A 327 -2.84 16.96 2.11
CA THR A 327 -4.14 17.44 2.60
C THR A 327 -4.85 16.38 3.46
N ASN A 328 -4.78 15.10 3.05
CA ASN A 328 -5.32 14.01 3.86
C ASN A 328 -4.61 13.91 5.23
N ALA A 329 -3.28 14.06 5.25
CA ALA A 329 -2.51 14.07 6.50
C ALA A 329 -2.91 15.24 7.42
N ASP A 330 -3.14 16.41 6.84
CA ASP A 330 -3.60 17.59 7.58
C ASP A 330 -5.00 17.35 8.17
N PHE A 331 -5.93 16.80 7.42
CA PHE A 331 -7.27 16.45 7.92
C PHE A 331 -7.24 15.40 9.03
N LEU A 332 -6.39 14.38 8.92
CA LEU A 332 -6.25 13.39 9.97
C LEU A 332 -5.75 14.03 11.29
N LYS A 333 -4.79 14.94 11.21
CA LYS A 333 -4.26 15.63 12.39
C LYS A 333 -5.30 16.52 13.05
N ILE A 334 -6.06 17.26 12.28
CA ILE A 334 -7.20 18.06 12.79
C ILE A 334 -8.21 17.14 13.48
N ALA A 335 -8.54 16.00 12.87
CA ALA A 335 -9.47 15.05 13.49
C ALA A 335 -8.94 14.50 14.81
N LEU A 336 -7.66 14.12 14.86
CA LEU A 336 -7.02 13.62 16.10
C LEU A 336 -7.05 14.68 17.21
N GLY A 337 -6.66 15.93 16.90
CA GLY A 337 -6.71 17.02 17.89
C GLY A 337 -8.12 17.27 18.41
N LYS A 338 -9.16 17.17 17.55
CA LYS A 338 -10.55 17.36 17.98
C LYS A 338 -11.15 16.17 18.72
N LEU A 339 -10.70 14.96 18.45
CA LEU A 339 -11.20 13.75 19.11
C LEU A 339 -10.52 13.49 20.46
N TYR A 340 -9.35 14.07 20.68
CA TYR A 340 -8.63 13.91 21.92
C TYR A 340 -9.27 14.77 23.02
N ILE A 341 -9.75 14.10 24.06
CA ILE A 341 -10.22 14.70 25.32
C ILE A 341 -9.17 14.31 26.37
N PRO A 342 -8.52 15.30 27.01
CA PRO A 342 -7.48 15.03 28.03
C PRO A 342 -8.00 14.24 29.21
#